data_8ff986a2d0aaec74a87d1b5c1c053add
#
_entry.id   8ff986a2d0aaec74a87d1b5c1c053add
#
_cell.length_a   1.000
_cell.length_b   1.000
_cell.length_c   1.000
_cell.angle_alpha   90.00
_cell.angle_beta   90.00
_cell.angle_gamma   90.00
#
_symmetry.space_group_name_H-M   'P 1'
#
loop_
_entity.id
_entity.type
_entity.pdbx_description
1 polymer ?
#
loop_
_entity_poly.entity_id
_entity_poly.type
_entity_poly.pdbx_seq_one_letter_code
_entity_poly.pdbx_strand_id
1 'polypeptide(L)'
;MLFRSGLCKGRKNTVFGVGDRQAQWMVIGEAPGENEDLQGEPFGGQAGKLLDNMLAAIGLSRQAQGTALHEGRAGVYIANTLKCRPPGNRNPEPHELLTCTPYLMRQLELVQPGIVLAMGRFAVQSLLNTSEPIGKLRGRVHQVQGVPVVVTYHPAYLLRNPADKAKAWADLCLALQNAPQP
;
A
#
# COMPACT_ATOMS: atom_id res chain seq x y z
N MET A 1 -12.00 -18.98 -8.74
CA MET A 1 -10.72 -19.27 -9.43
C MET A 1 -9.89 -17.98 -9.46
N LEU A 2 -9.26 -17.66 -8.36
CA LEU A 2 -8.86 -16.28 -8.13
C LEU A 2 -7.43 -15.92 -8.55
N PHE A 3 -6.47 -16.84 -8.67
CA PHE A 3 -5.07 -16.44 -8.81
C PHE A 3 -4.31 -17.35 -9.76
N ARG A 4 -4.12 -16.86 -10.98
CA ARG A 4 -3.44 -17.59 -12.05
C ARG A 4 -1.93 -17.33 -12.12
N SER A 5 -1.36 -16.54 -11.20
CA SER A 5 0.07 -16.21 -11.18
C SER A 5 1.00 -17.37 -10.80
N GLY A 6 0.42 -18.48 -10.31
CA GLY A 6 1.20 -19.60 -9.76
C GLY A 6 1.57 -19.45 -8.29
N LEU A 7 1.59 -18.24 -7.75
CA LEU A 7 1.91 -17.96 -6.34
C LEU A 7 0.93 -18.61 -5.36
N CYS A 8 -0.29 -18.86 -5.80
CA CYS A 8 -1.31 -19.51 -4.99
C CYS A 8 -0.94 -20.93 -4.53
N LYS A 9 0.01 -21.58 -5.19
CA LYS A 9 0.45 -22.95 -4.83
C LYS A 9 1.32 -22.98 -3.59
N GLY A 10 2.03 -21.89 -3.27
CA GLY A 10 2.97 -21.81 -2.15
C GLY A 10 2.51 -20.97 -0.97
N ARG A 11 1.38 -20.26 -1.08
CA ARG A 11 0.85 -19.42 0.00
C ARG A 11 0.10 -20.23 1.05
N LYS A 12 0.04 -19.72 2.29
CA LYS A 12 -0.89 -20.19 3.32
C LYS A 12 -2.21 -19.45 3.23
N ASN A 13 -2.17 -18.13 3.13
CA ASN A 13 -3.33 -17.28 3.03
C ASN A 13 -3.28 -16.37 1.79
N THR A 14 -4.45 -15.96 1.30
CA THR A 14 -4.56 -14.81 0.43
C THR A 14 -4.54 -13.56 1.28
N VAL A 15 -3.61 -12.65 1.00
CA VAL A 15 -3.52 -11.34 1.66
C VAL A 15 -4.23 -10.31 0.77
N PHE A 16 -5.53 -10.17 0.98
CA PHE A 16 -6.36 -9.36 0.07
C PHE A 16 -6.32 -7.87 0.41
N GLY A 17 -6.47 -7.53 1.68
CA GLY A 17 -6.47 -6.18 2.20
C GLY A 17 -7.02 -6.13 3.62
N VAL A 18 -6.86 -4.98 4.29
CA VAL A 18 -7.33 -4.72 5.65
C VAL A 18 -7.72 -3.25 5.82
N GLY A 19 -8.59 -2.97 6.76
CA GLY A 19 -9.00 -1.63 7.14
C GLY A 19 -10.36 -1.23 6.60
N ASP A 20 -10.64 0.06 6.64
CA ASP A 20 -11.94 0.62 6.31
C ASP A 20 -12.19 0.62 4.79
N ARG A 21 -13.24 -0.07 4.36
CA ARG A 21 -13.63 -0.16 2.94
C ARG A 21 -14.26 1.14 2.40
N GLN A 22 -14.57 2.09 3.26
CA GLN A 22 -15.10 3.41 2.91
C GLN A 22 -14.08 4.53 3.19
N ALA A 23 -12.82 4.15 3.41
CA ALA A 23 -11.77 5.09 3.75
C ALA A 23 -11.49 6.08 2.62
N GLN A 24 -11.22 7.33 2.99
CA GLN A 24 -10.71 8.36 2.09
C GLN A 24 -9.24 8.13 1.71
N TRP A 25 -8.52 7.35 2.50
CA TRP A 25 -7.11 7.03 2.29
C TRP A 25 -6.92 5.55 1.96
N MET A 26 -6.15 5.29 0.92
CA MET A 26 -5.74 3.93 0.57
C MET A 26 -4.21 3.84 0.50
N VAL A 27 -3.64 2.85 1.19
CA VAL A 27 -2.21 2.53 1.12
C VAL A 27 -2.03 1.31 0.24
N ILE A 28 -1.12 1.39 -0.72
CA ILE A 28 -0.79 0.30 -1.63
C ILE A 28 0.69 -0.04 -1.52
N GLY A 29 0.99 -1.24 -1.05
CA GLY A 29 2.33 -1.81 -0.97
C GLY A 29 2.62 -2.81 -2.07
N GLU A 30 3.73 -3.54 -1.94
CA GLU A 30 4.25 -4.42 -2.99
C GLU A 30 3.67 -5.83 -2.92
N ALA A 31 4.04 -6.61 -1.91
CA ALA A 31 3.70 -8.02 -1.78
C ALA A 31 3.68 -8.46 -0.31
N PRO A 32 2.92 -9.52 0.01
CA PRO A 32 2.99 -10.12 1.33
C PRO A 32 4.34 -10.78 1.60
N GLY A 33 4.84 -10.62 2.82
CA GLY A 33 5.94 -11.38 3.37
C GLY A 33 5.45 -12.61 4.13
N GLU A 34 6.34 -13.23 4.92
CA GLU A 34 6.02 -14.44 5.68
C GLU A 34 4.97 -14.21 6.76
N ASN A 35 5.12 -13.14 7.54
CA ASN A 35 4.16 -12.82 8.60
C ASN A 35 2.77 -12.54 8.02
N GLU A 36 2.70 -11.82 6.91
CA GLU A 36 1.45 -11.51 6.24
C GLU A 36 0.79 -12.77 5.66
N ASP A 37 1.57 -13.67 5.08
CA ASP A 37 1.06 -14.96 4.59
C ASP A 37 0.50 -15.84 5.72
N LEU A 38 1.11 -15.78 6.91
CA LEU A 38 0.62 -16.49 8.09
C LEU A 38 -0.65 -15.88 8.67
N GLN A 39 -0.74 -14.53 8.71
CA GLN A 39 -1.82 -13.79 9.35
C GLN A 39 -3.00 -13.50 8.40
N GLY A 40 -2.75 -13.45 7.09
CA GLY A 40 -3.75 -13.10 6.08
C GLY A 40 -3.97 -11.60 5.90
N GLU A 41 -3.19 -10.75 6.59
CA GLU A 41 -3.32 -9.30 6.53
C GLU A 41 -2.03 -8.62 6.01
N PRO A 42 -2.14 -7.53 5.21
CA PRO A 42 -0.97 -6.81 4.74
C PRO A 42 -0.26 -6.05 5.87
N PHE A 43 1.05 -5.91 5.75
CA PHE A 43 1.87 -5.18 6.72
C PHE A 43 1.72 -5.68 8.16
N GLY A 44 1.88 -6.98 8.38
CA GLY A 44 1.78 -7.62 9.70
C GLY A 44 3.08 -7.71 10.49
N GLY A 45 4.25 -7.47 9.85
CA GLY A 45 5.57 -7.57 10.47
C GLY A 45 6.14 -6.23 10.95
N GLN A 46 7.48 -6.13 11.03
CA GLN A 46 8.17 -4.90 11.47
C GLN A 46 7.92 -3.71 10.54
N ALA A 47 7.86 -3.95 9.23
CA ALA A 47 7.48 -2.93 8.26
C ALA A 47 6.06 -2.39 8.54
N GLY A 48 5.15 -3.26 8.97
CA GLY A 48 3.80 -2.87 9.37
C GLY A 48 3.76 -1.99 10.61
N LYS A 49 4.60 -2.26 11.61
CA LYS A 49 4.71 -1.39 12.80
C LYS A 49 5.20 0.02 12.43
N LEU A 50 6.16 0.11 11.51
CA LEU A 50 6.59 1.41 11.01
C LEU A 50 5.46 2.09 10.23
N LEU A 51 4.74 1.37 9.38
CA LEU A 51 3.58 1.91 8.66
C LEU A 51 2.53 2.44 9.64
N ASP A 52 2.19 1.70 10.70
CA ASP A 52 1.21 2.14 11.69
C ASP A 52 1.64 3.45 12.37
N ASN A 53 2.94 3.61 12.69
CA ASN A 53 3.48 4.86 13.23
C ASN A 53 3.42 6.00 12.20
N MET A 54 3.71 5.72 10.93
CA MET A 54 3.59 6.71 9.84
C MET A 54 2.15 7.17 9.67
N LEU A 55 1.21 6.25 9.68
CA LEU A 55 -0.23 6.55 9.59
C LEU A 55 -0.71 7.34 10.81
N ALA A 56 -0.31 6.94 12.01
CA ALA A 56 -0.65 7.64 13.24
C ALA A 56 -0.19 9.10 13.22
N ALA A 57 1.01 9.35 12.67
CA ALA A 57 1.57 10.70 12.55
C ALA A 57 0.76 11.62 11.64
N ILE A 58 -0.06 11.08 10.74
CA ILE A 58 -0.96 11.82 9.85
C ILE A 58 -2.44 11.64 10.19
N GLY A 59 -2.75 11.15 11.39
CA GLY A 59 -4.13 11.04 11.89
C GLY A 59 -4.91 9.84 11.36
N LEU A 60 -4.25 8.78 10.91
CA LEU A 60 -4.86 7.57 10.36
C LEU A 60 -4.61 6.33 11.22
N SER A 61 -5.54 5.36 11.14
CA SER A 61 -5.40 4.06 11.78
C SER A 61 -6.08 2.97 10.93
N ARG A 62 -5.43 1.81 10.78
CA ARG A 62 -6.04 0.66 10.12
C ARG A 62 -7.16 0.02 10.96
N GLN A 63 -7.28 0.38 12.24
CA GLN A 63 -8.29 -0.16 13.16
C GLN A 63 -9.56 0.68 13.21
N ALA A 64 -9.54 1.92 12.69
CA ALA A 64 -10.74 2.74 12.55
C ALA A 64 -11.63 2.26 11.42
N GLN A 65 -12.97 2.36 11.56
CA GLN A 65 -13.95 1.88 10.59
C GLN A 65 -15.08 2.90 10.42
N GLY A 66 -15.39 3.27 9.18
CA GLY A 66 -16.44 4.23 8.86
C GLY A 66 -16.22 5.57 9.57
N THR A 67 -17.21 6.02 10.33
CA THR A 67 -17.12 7.24 11.15
C THR A 67 -16.55 7.00 12.55
N ALA A 68 -16.32 5.73 12.94
CA ALA A 68 -15.75 5.39 14.23
C ALA A 68 -14.24 5.57 14.22
N LEU A 69 -13.76 6.58 14.93
CA LEU A 69 -12.34 6.84 15.10
C LEU A 69 -11.69 5.82 16.04
N HIS A 70 -10.45 5.48 15.75
CA HIS A 70 -9.59 4.72 16.66
C HIS A 70 -8.53 5.65 17.23
N GLU A 71 -8.56 5.89 18.55
CA GLU A 71 -7.68 6.86 19.23
C GLU A 71 -7.69 8.26 18.56
N GLY A 72 -8.86 8.73 18.11
CA GLY A 72 -9.01 10.01 17.43
C GLY A 72 -8.52 10.03 15.97
N ARG A 73 -8.21 8.86 15.36
CA ARG A 73 -7.69 8.72 14.00
C ARG A 73 -8.73 8.13 13.07
N ALA A 74 -8.74 8.60 11.83
CA ALA A 74 -9.64 8.13 10.79
C ALA A 74 -9.17 6.79 10.18
N GLY A 75 -10.08 6.09 9.50
CA GLY A 75 -9.81 4.83 8.83
C GLY A 75 -8.94 4.96 7.59
N VAL A 76 -8.22 3.89 7.29
CA VAL A 76 -7.45 3.70 6.05
C VAL A 76 -7.68 2.29 5.52
N TYR A 77 -7.70 2.13 4.19
CA TYR A 77 -7.68 0.81 3.56
C TYR A 77 -6.26 0.48 3.08
N ILE A 78 -5.78 -0.71 3.38
CA ILE A 78 -4.41 -1.14 3.07
C ILE A 78 -4.47 -2.40 2.21
N ALA A 79 -3.76 -2.38 1.09
CA ALA A 79 -3.62 -3.52 0.19
C ALA A 79 -2.22 -3.59 -0.42
N ASN A 80 -1.88 -4.71 -1.00
CA ASN A 80 -0.66 -4.89 -1.80
C ASN A 80 -1.00 -5.11 -3.28
N THR A 81 -0.05 -4.87 -4.16
CA THR A 81 -0.17 -5.20 -5.58
C THR A 81 -0.32 -6.71 -5.77
N LEU A 82 0.54 -7.51 -5.15
CA LEU A 82 0.39 -8.97 -5.10
C LEU A 82 -0.50 -9.38 -3.92
N LYS A 83 -1.34 -10.40 -4.14
CA LYS A 83 -2.23 -10.95 -3.11
C LYS A 83 -1.68 -12.24 -2.47
N CYS A 84 -0.56 -12.73 -2.95
CA CYS A 84 0.10 -13.94 -2.48
C CYS A 84 1.59 -13.67 -2.27
N ARG A 85 2.17 -14.31 -1.25
CA ARG A 85 3.60 -14.25 -0.94
C ARG A 85 4.43 -14.88 -2.07
N PRO A 86 5.41 -14.19 -2.64
CA PRO A 86 6.41 -14.80 -3.50
C PRO A 86 7.33 -15.74 -2.72
N PRO A 87 7.79 -16.87 -3.31
CA PRO A 87 8.71 -17.80 -2.64
C PRO A 87 9.97 -17.10 -2.13
N GLY A 88 10.33 -17.35 -0.85
CA GLY A 88 11.50 -16.73 -0.23
C GLY A 88 11.46 -15.20 -0.13
N ASN A 89 10.28 -14.59 -0.20
CA ASN A 89 10.10 -13.13 -0.23
C ASN A 89 10.87 -12.44 -1.37
N ARG A 90 11.06 -13.14 -2.51
CA ARG A 90 11.70 -12.55 -3.69
C ARG A 90 10.86 -11.40 -4.26
N ASN A 91 11.47 -10.62 -5.11
CA ASN A 91 10.74 -9.59 -5.86
C ASN A 91 9.63 -10.20 -6.73
N PRO A 92 8.52 -9.46 -6.92
CA PRO A 92 7.49 -9.83 -7.87
C PRO A 92 8.02 -9.99 -9.30
N GLU A 93 7.53 -10.97 -10.02
CA GLU A 93 7.78 -11.11 -11.45
C GLU A 93 6.72 -10.36 -12.28
N PRO A 94 7.06 -9.88 -13.49
CA PRO A 94 6.14 -9.09 -14.31
C PRO A 94 4.78 -9.76 -14.55
N HIS A 95 4.76 -11.07 -14.82
CA HIS A 95 3.52 -11.80 -15.06
C HIS A 95 2.65 -11.94 -13.79
N GLU A 96 3.28 -11.99 -12.61
CA GLU A 96 2.58 -12.02 -11.31
C GLU A 96 1.89 -10.68 -11.05
N LEU A 97 2.59 -9.57 -11.31
CA LEU A 97 2.03 -8.23 -11.21
C LEU A 97 0.85 -8.06 -12.17
N LEU A 98 1.02 -8.43 -13.45
CA LEU A 98 -0.05 -8.36 -14.45
C LEU A 98 -1.29 -9.17 -14.04
N THR A 99 -1.10 -10.35 -13.47
CA THR A 99 -2.19 -11.21 -13.02
C THR A 99 -2.93 -10.63 -11.82
N CYS A 100 -2.22 -9.96 -10.90
CA CYS A 100 -2.82 -9.41 -9.67
C CYS A 100 -3.34 -7.98 -9.83
N THR A 101 -2.81 -7.19 -10.76
CA THR A 101 -3.22 -5.79 -10.97
C THR A 101 -4.73 -5.60 -11.18
N PRO A 102 -5.47 -6.44 -11.92
CA PRO A 102 -6.92 -6.27 -12.05
C PRO A 102 -7.68 -6.31 -10.72
N TYR A 103 -7.21 -7.11 -9.76
CA TYR A 103 -7.82 -7.14 -8.42
C TYR A 103 -7.56 -5.87 -7.64
N LEU A 104 -6.34 -5.33 -7.73
CA LEU A 104 -6.00 -4.05 -7.10
C LEU A 104 -6.82 -2.90 -7.71
N MET A 105 -6.94 -2.85 -9.04
CA MET A 105 -7.75 -1.84 -9.71
C MET A 105 -9.21 -1.93 -9.30
N ARG A 106 -9.74 -3.14 -9.15
CA ARG A 106 -11.11 -3.33 -8.66
C ARG A 106 -11.27 -2.91 -7.20
N GLN A 107 -10.28 -3.13 -6.35
CA GLN A 107 -10.29 -2.60 -4.98
C GLN A 107 -10.33 -1.08 -4.97
N LEU A 108 -9.53 -0.43 -5.82
CA LEU A 108 -9.52 1.04 -5.97
C LEU A 108 -10.90 1.56 -6.41
N GLU A 109 -11.54 0.90 -7.37
CA GLU A 109 -12.89 1.25 -7.84
C GLU A 109 -13.96 1.09 -6.74
N LEU A 110 -13.85 0.07 -5.89
CA LEU A 110 -14.83 -0.23 -4.84
C LEU A 110 -14.65 0.65 -3.60
N VAL A 111 -13.41 0.91 -3.19
CA VAL A 111 -13.10 1.77 -2.04
C VAL A 111 -13.34 3.24 -2.37
N GLN A 112 -13.07 3.65 -3.60
CA GLN A 112 -13.18 5.04 -4.08
C GLN A 112 -12.46 6.05 -3.16
N PRO A 113 -11.19 5.83 -2.83
CA PRO A 113 -10.47 6.72 -1.94
C PRO A 113 -10.28 8.10 -2.58
N GLY A 114 -10.19 9.13 -1.76
CA GLY A 114 -9.83 10.48 -2.23
C GLY A 114 -8.34 10.65 -2.48
N ILE A 115 -7.50 9.77 -1.91
CA ILE A 115 -6.05 9.78 -2.11
C ILE A 115 -5.45 8.38 -1.90
N VAL A 116 -4.38 8.10 -2.65
CA VAL A 116 -3.58 6.88 -2.54
C VAL A 116 -2.14 7.19 -2.14
N LEU A 117 -1.61 6.45 -1.16
CA LEU A 117 -0.19 6.36 -0.87
C LEU A 117 0.37 5.08 -1.52
N ALA A 118 1.18 5.24 -2.55
CA ALA A 118 1.87 4.13 -3.20
C ALA A 118 3.27 3.96 -2.60
N MET A 119 3.52 2.82 -1.97
CA MET A 119 4.73 2.55 -1.20
C MET A 119 5.59 1.48 -1.85
N GLY A 120 6.77 1.88 -2.31
CA GLY A 120 7.75 0.98 -2.90
C GLY A 120 7.66 0.88 -4.42
N ARG A 121 8.75 0.40 -4.99
CA ARG A 121 8.96 0.39 -6.45
C ARG A 121 7.88 -0.36 -7.22
N PHE A 122 7.53 -1.56 -6.79
CA PHE A 122 6.60 -2.42 -7.54
C PHE A 122 5.16 -1.91 -7.47
N ALA A 123 4.74 -1.37 -6.31
CA ALA A 123 3.44 -0.72 -6.18
C ALA A 123 3.33 0.48 -7.12
N VAL A 124 4.34 1.34 -7.11
CA VAL A 124 4.39 2.55 -7.93
C VAL A 124 4.41 2.22 -9.42
N GLN A 125 5.28 1.30 -9.84
CA GLN A 125 5.38 0.91 -11.25
C GLN A 125 4.10 0.25 -11.77
N SER A 126 3.44 -0.56 -10.97
CA SER A 126 2.16 -1.19 -11.32
C SER A 126 1.03 -0.17 -11.47
N LEU A 127 0.94 0.78 -10.54
CA LEU A 127 -0.12 1.80 -10.55
C LEU A 127 0.07 2.82 -11.66
N LEU A 128 1.29 3.31 -11.86
CA LEU A 128 1.60 4.37 -12.80
C LEU A 128 2.02 3.84 -14.19
N ASN A 129 2.11 2.52 -14.35
CA ASN A 129 2.56 1.88 -15.58
C ASN A 129 3.87 2.50 -16.12
N THR A 130 4.88 2.61 -15.26
CA THR A 130 6.17 3.20 -15.56
C THR A 130 7.31 2.33 -15.04
N SER A 131 8.48 2.44 -15.65
CA SER A 131 9.74 1.84 -15.18
C SER A 131 10.66 2.84 -14.48
N GLU A 132 10.22 4.09 -14.32
CA GLU A 132 11.04 5.13 -13.67
C GLU A 132 11.36 4.77 -12.21
N PRO A 133 12.56 5.13 -11.73
CA PRO A 133 12.91 4.91 -10.33
C PRO A 133 12.07 5.81 -9.41
N ILE A 134 11.77 5.27 -8.22
CA ILE A 134 10.91 5.93 -7.23
C ILE A 134 11.40 7.34 -6.86
N GLY A 135 12.71 7.55 -6.83
CA GLY A 135 13.31 8.85 -6.53
C GLY A 135 12.94 9.96 -7.51
N LYS A 136 12.60 9.61 -8.76
CA LYS A 136 12.12 10.57 -9.78
C LYS A 136 10.61 10.81 -9.71
N LEU A 137 9.87 9.86 -9.12
CA LEU A 137 8.42 9.90 -9.04
C LEU A 137 7.92 10.55 -7.75
N ARG A 138 8.75 10.61 -6.71
CA ARG A 138 8.45 11.29 -5.45
C ARG A 138 8.36 12.81 -5.62
N GLY A 139 7.74 13.47 -4.64
CA GLY A 139 7.69 14.93 -4.55
C GLY A 139 6.67 15.59 -5.47
N ARG A 140 5.83 14.81 -6.14
CA ARG A 140 4.73 15.31 -7.00
C ARG A 140 3.52 14.38 -6.89
N VAL A 141 2.35 14.92 -7.21
CA VAL A 141 1.09 14.16 -7.24
C VAL A 141 0.89 13.56 -8.63
N HIS A 142 0.59 12.27 -8.66
CA HIS A 142 0.19 11.54 -9.86
C HIS A 142 -1.31 11.26 -9.84
N GLN A 143 -1.84 10.72 -10.93
CA GLN A 143 -3.25 10.37 -11.07
C GLN A 143 -3.40 8.93 -11.56
N VAL A 144 -4.27 8.16 -10.93
CA VAL A 144 -4.69 6.83 -11.39
C VAL A 144 -6.20 6.73 -11.28
N GLN A 145 -6.89 6.50 -12.40
CA GLN A 145 -8.36 6.48 -12.47
C GLN A 145 -9.02 7.74 -11.86
N GLY A 146 -8.39 8.90 -12.02
CA GLY A 146 -8.88 10.15 -11.45
C GLY A 146 -8.57 10.35 -9.97
N VAL A 147 -7.92 9.40 -9.30
CA VAL A 147 -7.55 9.49 -7.88
C VAL A 147 -6.11 10.00 -7.75
N PRO A 148 -5.86 11.02 -6.91
CA PRO A 148 -4.49 11.47 -6.62
C PRO A 148 -3.66 10.37 -5.99
N VAL A 149 -2.42 10.20 -6.46
CA VAL A 149 -1.45 9.23 -5.94
C VAL A 149 -0.18 9.95 -5.53
N VAL A 150 0.24 9.75 -4.29
CA VAL A 150 1.53 10.20 -3.79
C VAL A 150 2.44 8.99 -3.60
N VAL A 151 3.65 9.12 -4.10
CA VAL A 151 4.66 8.05 -4.10
C VAL A 151 5.59 8.23 -2.91
N THR A 152 5.89 7.16 -2.20
CA THR A 152 6.89 7.16 -1.13
C THR A 152 7.64 5.82 -1.04
N TYR A 153 8.68 5.77 -0.22
CA TYR A 153 9.43 4.55 0.04
C TYR A 153 8.62 3.53 0.83
N HIS A 154 8.86 2.25 0.56
CA HIS A 154 8.28 1.16 1.34
C HIS A 154 8.83 1.16 2.77
N PRO A 155 8.02 0.92 3.81
CA PRO A 155 8.49 0.89 5.20
C PRO A 155 9.66 -0.09 5.44
N ALA A 156 9.67 -1.26 4.77
CA ALA A 156 10.79 -2.19 4.87
C ALA A 156 12.12 -1.61 4.34
N TYR A 157 12.07 -0.77 3.31
CA TYR A 157 13.24 -0.01 2.84
C TYR A 157 13.72 1.00 3.88
N LEU A 158 12.79 1.74 4.51
CA LEU A 158 13.10 2.75 5.52
C LEU A 158 13.68 2.16 6.80
N LEU A 159 13.38 0.90 7.12
CA LEU A 159 14.02 0.19 8.25
C LEU A 159 15.49 -0.07 7.97
N ARG A 160 15.86 -0.33 6.71
CA ARG A 160 17.26 -0.53 6.30
C ARG A 160 17.99 0.78 5.98
N ASN A 161 17.24 1.84 5.64
CA ASN A 161 17.76 3.14 5.23
C ASN A 161 17.10 4.27 6.04
N PRO A 162 17.38 4.38 7.35
CA PRO A 162 16.67 5.31 8.22
C PRO A 162 16.86 6.79 7.86
N ALA A 163 17.94 7.14 7.17
CA ALA A 163 18.17 8.51 6.68
C ALA A 163 17.08 8.98 5.69
N ASP A 164 16.45 8.07 4.96
CA ASP A 164 15.39 8.40 4.01
C ASP A 164 14.00 8.59 4.66
N LYS A 165 13.89 8.40 5.97
CA LYS A 165 12.62 8.68 6.70
C LYS A 165 12.18 10.13 6.58
N ALA A 166 13.13 11.07 6.55
CA ALA A 166 12.82 12.50 6.33
C ALA A 166 12.15 12.74 4.96
N LYS A 167 12.62 12.03 3.92
CA LYS A 167 12.01 12.09 2.59
C LYS A 167 10.60 11.49 2.60
N ALA A 168 10.42 10.35 3.26
CA ALA A 168 9.09 9.74 3.41
C ALA A 168 8.14 10.66 4.18
N TRP A 169 8.60 11.36 5.20
CA TRP A 169 7.82 12.37 5.91
C TRP A 169 7.36 13.51 4.98
N ALA A 170 8.25 14.03 4.14
CA ALA A 170 7.89 15.03 3.15
C ALA A 170 6.80 14.54 2.17
N ASP A 171 6.83 13.25 1.78
CA ASP A 171 5.80 12.64 0.94
C ASP A 171 4.46 12.54 1.68
N LEU A 172 4.46 12.18 2.97
CA LEU A 172 3.25 12.15 3.78
C LEU A 172 2.63 13.56 3.93
N CYS A 173 3.46 14.60 4.11
CA CYS A 173 3.00 15.98 4.14
C CYS A 173 2.37 16.40 2.79
N LEU A 174 3.00 16.00 1.67
CA LEU A 174 2.43 16.24 0.34
C LEU A 174 1.08 15.56 0.18
N ALA A 175 0.94 14.32 0.68
CA ALA A 175 -0.32 13.60 0.65
C ALA A 175 -1.41 14.31 1.48
N LEU A 176 -1.08 14.79 2.68
CA LEU A 176 -2.02 15.55 3.52
C LEU A 176 -2.53 16.82 2.83
N GLN A 177 -1.66 17.52 2.09
CA GLN A 177 -2.03 18.73 1.36
C GLN A 177 -2.99 18.46 0.20
N ASN A 178 -3.00 17.24 -0.32
CA ASN A 178 -3.81 16.83 -1.48
C ASN A 178 -4.94 15.86 -1.13
N ALA A 179 -5.05 15.46 0.13
CA ALA A 179 -6.17 14.65 0.59
C ALA A 179 -7.47 15.48 0.66
N PRO A 180 -8.62 14.85 0.42
CA PRO A 180 -9.89 15.51 0.67
C PRO A 180 -9.94 16.01 2.12
N GLN A 181 -10.43 17.22 2.29
CA GLN A 181 -10.72 17.73 3.63
C GLN A 181 -11.89 16.92 4.23
N PRO A 182 -11.87 16.63 5.54
CA PRO A 182 -12.93 15.89 6.22
C PRO A 182 -14.27 16.62 6.19
#